data_30c98e3f045849527a66d391f669831f
#
_entry.id   30c98e3f045849527a66d391f669831f
#
_cell.length_a   1.000
_cell.length_b   1.000
_cell.length_c   1.000
_cell.angle_alpha   90.00
_cell.angle_beta   90.00
_cell.angle_gamma   90.00
#
_symmetry.space_group_name_H-M   'P 1'
#
loop_
_entity.id
_entity.type
_entity.pdbx_description
1 polymer ?
#
loop_
_entity_poly.entity_id
_entity_poly.type
_entity_poly.pdbx_seq_one_letter_code
_entity_poly.pdbx_strand_id
1 'polypeptide(L)'
;MKLDGKVALVTGAGRGIGRAIAMKLASEGARVVVNDLDEGPAGETVAAIGEAGGEATAFAGSVTDPDFGERFVARALERYDGLDIIVNNAGYTWDNVIQKMTDEQFQAMLDVHVTAPFRILRAASEPIRRFAKAEAQAGREVFRKVVNISSVSGLGGNPGQVNYAAAKSAVIGMTKTLAKEWGRYKVNVNCVAFGFIRTRMTQPLTTERDASGREVVVGVQPALIEALETQMIPLGRLGTPEEAANGVYLFCTPESDYISGQVVTVGGGIVF
;
A
#
# COMPACT_ATOMS: atom_id res chain seq x y z
N MET A 1 -8.19 21.37 -3.87
CA MET A 1 -7.90 19.92 -3.74
C MET A 1 -7.59 19.61 -2.28
N LYS A 2 -8.02 18.47 -1.75
CA LYS A 2 -7.88 18.18 -0.29
C LYS A 2 -6.45 17.88 0.17
N LEU A 3 -5.58 17.51 -0.75
CA LEU A 3 -4.18 17.16 -0.48
C LEU A 3 -3.20 18.16 -1.08
N ASP A 4 -3.65 19.37 -1.36
CA ASP A 4 -2.81 20.40 -1.94
C ASP A 4 -1.55 20.65 -1.11
N GLY A 5 -0.38 20.59 -1.77
CA GLY A 5 0.93 20.75 -1.16
C GLY A 5 1.42 19.57 -0.29
N LYS A 6 0.61 18.53 -0.07
CA LYS A 6 1.02 17.32 0.66
C LYS A 6 2.03 16.48 -0.13
N VAL A 7 2.93 15.81 0.57
CA VAL A 7 3.93 14.90 -0.03
C VAL A 7 3.60 13.48 0.36
N ALA A 8 3.42 12.61 -0.64
CA ALA A 8 3.03 11.22 -0.47
C ALA A 8 4.10 10.25 -0.99
N LEU A 9 4.38 9.22 -0.21
CA LEU A 9 5.16 8.04 -0.58
C LEU A 9 4.21 6.88 -0.85
N VAL A 10 4.30 6.25 -2.02
CA VAL A 10 3.47 5.07 -2.35
C VAL A 10 4.38 3.95 -2.88
N THR A 11 4.41 2.81 -2.19
CA THR A 11 5.19 1.64 -2.63
C THR A 11 4.38 0.74 -3.54
N GLY A 12 5.05 0.09 -4.53
CA GLY A 12 4.39 -0.77 -5.52
C GLY A 12 3.39 0.01 -6.37
N ALA A 13 3.75 1.22 -6.78
CA ALA A 13 2.85 2.18 -7.40
C ALA A 13 2.99 2.30 -8.93
N GLY A 14 3.77 1.42 -9.56
CA GLY A 14 3.88 1.36 -11.02
C GLY A 14 2.67 0.71 -11.70
N ARG A 15 1.91 -0.13 -10.99
CA ARG A 15 0.81 -0.92 -11.57
C ARG A 15 -0.35 -1.09 -10.59
N GLY A 16 -1.50 -1.54 -11.13
CA GLY A 16 -2.65 -2.00 -10.34
C GLY A 16 -3.15 -1.01 -9.28
N ILE A 17 -3.37 -1.51 -8.07
CA ILE A 17 -3.91 -0.72 -6.95
C ILE A 17 -2.96 0.42 -6.58
N GLY A 18 -1.65 0.16 -6.49
CA GLY A 18 -0.67 1.19 -6.13
C GLY A 18 -0.63 2.35 -7.11
N ARG A 19 -0.70 2.06 -8.43
CA ARG A 19 -0.82 3.09 -9.46
C ARG A 19 -2.10 3.91 -9.28
N ALA A 20 -3.23 3.25 -9.07
CA ALA A 20 -4.50 3.94 -8.86
C ALA A 20 -4.46 4.82 -7.59
N ILE A 21 -3.80 4.37 -6.51
CA ILE A 21 -3.57 5.17 -5.30
C ILE A 21 -2.72 6.40 -5.63
N ALA A 22 -1.57 6.23 -6.30
CA ALA A 22 -0.69 7.34 -6.67
C ALA A 22 -1.41 8.37 -7.53
N MET A 23 -2.13 7.92 -8.56
CA MET A 23 -2.97 8.76 -9.43
C MET A 23 -4.04 9.52 -8.63
N LYS A 24 -4.76 8.83 -7.72
CA LYS A 24 -5.80 9.45 -6.89
C LYS A 24 -5.22 10.51 -5.96
N LEU A 25 -4.12 10.25 -5.27
CA LEU A 25 -3.49 11.23 -4.38
C LEU A 25 -2.99 12.45 -5.17
N ALA A 26 -2.38 12.23 -6.33
CA ALA A 26 -1.91 13.32 -7.20
C ALA A 26 -3.08 14.17 -7.74
N SER A 27 -4.20 13.55 -8.16
CA SER A 27 -5.38 14.28 -8.62
C SER A 27 -6.03 15.14 -7.55
N GLU A 28 -5.72 14.90 -6.28
CA GLU A 28 -6.17 15.68 -5.13
C GLU A 28 -5.11 16.70 -4.64
N GLY A 29 -4.02 16.88 -5.40
CA GLY A 29 -2.99 17.90 -5.19
C GLY A 29 -1.75 17.43 -4.44
N ALA A 30 -1.63 16.16 -4.13
CA ALA A 30 -0.41 15.64 -3.52
C ALA A 30 0.73 15.53 -4.55
N ARG A 31 1.96 15.81 -4.10
CA ARG A 31 3.21 15.48 -4.81
C ARG A 31 3.61 14.07 -4.42
N VAL A 32 3.76 13.18 -5.39
CA VAL A 32 3.87 11.73 -5.12
C VAL A 32 5.25 11.20 -5.49
N VAL A 33 5.90 10.49 -4.56
CA VAL A 33 7.04 9.63 -4.85
C VAL A 33 6.50 8.23 -5.16
N VAL A 34 6.60 7.83 -6.42
CA VAL A 34 6.09 6.57 -6.98
C VAL A 34 7.19 5.53 -6.94
N ASN A 35 7.09 4.53 -6.06
CA ASN A 35 8.01 3.42 -6.09
C ASN A 35 7.43 2.22 -6.82
N ASP A 36 8.27 1.55 -7.58
CA ASP A 36 8.08 0.18 -8.07
C ASP A 36 9.43 -0.54 -8.11
N LEU A 37 9.41 -1.87 -8.20
CA LEU A 37 10.63 -2.66 -8.40
C LEU A 37 11.29 -2.29 -9.74
N ASP A 38 10.45 -2.11 -10.77
CA ASP A 38 10.85 -1.82 -12.14
C ASP A 38 10.74 -0.31 -12.44
N GLU A 39 11.78 0.25 -13.09
CA GLU A 39 11.83 1.66 -13.46
C GLU A 39 10.75 2.05 -14.49
N GLY A 40 10.51 1.20 -15.49
CA GLY A 40 9.53 1.45 -16.54
C GLY A 40 8.13 1.74 -15.99
N PRO A 41 7.50 0.83 -15.26
CA PRO A 41 6.17 1.04 -14.68
C PRO A 41 6.09 2.24 -13.72
N ALA A 42 7.15 2.47 -12.93
CA ALA A 42 7.20 3.67 -12.08
C ALA A 42 7.19 4.95 -12.95
N GLY A 43 7.99 4.97 -14.01
CA GLY A 43 8.05 6.08 -14.98
C GLY A 43 6.73 6.30 -15.71
N GLU A 44 6.07 5.24 -16.15
CA GLU A 44 4.74 5.31 -16.79
C GLU A 44 3.69 5.94 -15.87
N THR A 45 3.71 5.59 -14.58
CA THR A 45 2.79 6.18 -13.60
C THR A 45 3.09 7.67 -13.39
N VAL A 46 4.37 8.04 -13.29
CA VAL A 46 4.79 9.45 -13.19
C VAL A 46 4.37 10.26 -14.42
N ALA A 47 4.56 9.71 -15.62
CA ALA A 47 4.12 10.34 -16.87
C ALA A 47 2.61 10.57 -16.89
N ALA A 48 1.83 9.55 -16.53
CA ALA A 48 0.36 9.66 -16.47
C ALA A 48 -0.13 10.68 -15.43
N ILE A 49 0.56 10.79 -14.28
CA ILE A 49 0.28 11.84 -13.28
C ILE A 49 0.56 13.23 -13.88
N GLY A 50 1.70 13.38 -14.58
CA GLY A 50 2.06 14.65 -15.24
C GLY A 50 1.08 15.05 -16.33
N GLU A 51 0.64 14.11 -17.19
CA GLU A 51 -0.38 14.33 -18.21
C GLU A 51 -1.73 14.78 -17.62
N ALA A 52 -2.06 14.30 -16.42
CA ALA A 52 -3.25 14.72 -15.67
C ALA A 52 -3.07 16.03 -14.90
N GLY A 53 -1.91 16.72 -15.03
CA GLY A 53 -1.61 17.99 -14.37
C GLY A 53 -1.15 17.86 -12.91
N GLY A 54 -0.82 16.67 -12.44
CA GLY A 54 -0.24 16.41 -11.12
C GLY A 54 1.29 16.44 -11.11
N GLU A 55 1.89 16.27 -9.93
CA GLU A 55 3.34 16.23 -9.75
C GLU A 55 3.77 14.91 -9.10
N ALA A 56 4.71 14.21 -9.72
CA ALA A 56 5.29 12.98 -9.18
C ALA A 56 6.75 12.80 -9.57
N THR A 57 7.46 11.93 -8.85
CA THR A 57 8.80 11.47 -9.19
C THR A 57 8.90 9.96 -8.99
N ALA A 58 9.63 9.29 -9.87
CA ALA A 58 9.86 7.85 -9.76
C ALA A 58 11.00 7.54 -8.77
N PHE A 59 10.88 6.39 -8.12
CA PHE A 59 11.93 5.79 -7.29
C PHE A 59 11.91 4.27 -7.49
N ALA A 60 12.74 3.77 -8.39
CA ALA A 60 12.87 2.34 -8.66
C ALA A 60 13.70 1.65 -7.57
N GLY A 61 13.33 0.43 -7.22
CA GLY A 61 14.06 -0.42 -6.29
C GLY A 61 13.17 -1.34 -5.47
N SER A 62 13.79 -2.41 -4.98
CA SER A 62 13.11 -3.37 -4.11
C SER A 62 12.85 -2.80 -2.73
N VAL A 63 11.61 -2.89 -2.27
CA VAL A 63 11.26 -2.50 -0.89
C VAL A 63 11.95 -3.37 0.16
N THR A 64 12.45 -4.55 -0.23
CA THR A 64 13.15 -5.47 0.68
C THR A 64 14.63 -5.15 0.85
N ASP A 65 15.21 -4.26 0.03
CA ASP A 65 16.60 -3.82 0.21
C ASP A 65 16.78 -3.22 1.61
N PRO A 66 17.89 -3.54 2.30
CA PRO A 66 18.09 -3.12 3.68
C PRO A 66 18.04 -1.59 3.91
N ASP A 67 18.51 -0.80 2.94
CA ASP A 67 18.58 0.67 2.97
C ASP A 67 17.45 1.37 2.22
N PHE A 68 16.51 0.59 1.63
CA PHE A 68 15.42 1.14 0.82
C PHE A 68 14.63 2.21 1.57
N GLY A 69 14.23 1.94 2.81
CA GLY A 69 13.41 2.86 3.60
C GLY A 69 14.07 4.23 3.78
N GLU A 70 15.38 4.25 4.04
CA GLU A 70 16.15 5.48 4.19
C GLU A 70 16.22 6.26 2.88
N ARG A 71 16.57 5.60 1.77
CA ARG A 71 16.66 6.22 0.44
C ARG A 71 15.30 6.71 -0.05
N PHE A 72 14.23 5.97 0.22
CA PHE A 72 12.89 6.33 -0.22
C PHE A 72 12.36 7.57 0.52
N VAL A 73 12.55 7.62 1.84
CA VAL A 73 12.22 8.81 2.65
C VAL A 73 13.09 10.02 2.24
N ALA A 74 14.39 9.81 2.06
CA ALA A 74 15.30 10.86 1.60
C ALA A 74 14.85 11.47 0.27
N ARG A 75 14.39 10.66 -0.69
CA ARG A 75 13.86 11.15 -1.98
C ARG A 75 12.71 12.15 -1.81
N ALA A 76 11.77 11.91 -0.88
CA ALA A 76 10.67 12.85 -0.63
C ALA A 76 11.18 14.17 -0.04
N LEU A 77 12.11 14.09 0.92
CA LEU A 77 12.68 15.26 1.56
C LEU A 77 13.51 16.11 0.58
N GLU A 78 14.35 15.47 -0.22
CA GLU A 78 15.21 16.14 -1.20
C GLU A 78 14.40 16.80 -2.33
N ARG A 79 13.36 16.10 -2.81
CA ARG A 79 12.62 16.57 -3.98
C ARG A 79 11.52 17.57 -3.61
N TYR A 80 10.90 17.40 -2.44
CA TYR A 80 9.67 18.10 -2.09
C TYR A 80 9.71 18.80 -0.72
N ASP A 81 10.77 18.64 0.04
CA ASP A 81 10.94 19.16 1.43
C ASP A 81 9.72 18.83 2.33
N GLY A 82 9.17 17.61 2.18
CA GLY A 82 7.95 17.22 2.89
C GLY A 82 7.80 15.71 3.03
N LEU A 83 6.96 15.31 3.99
CA LEU A 83 6.55 13.93 4.22
C LEU A 83 5.24 13.93 5.01
N ASP A 84 4.12 13.80 4.32
CA ASP A 84 2.78 13.89 4.91
C ASP A 84 2.01 12.58 4.87
N ILE A 85 2.18 11.78 3.79
CA ILE A 85 1.41 10.56 3.55
C ILE A 85 2.37 9.43 3.22
N ILE A 86 2.20 8.27 3.85
CA ILE A 86 2.92 7.04 3.53
C ILE A 86 1.89 5.94 3.27
N VAL A 87 1.92 5.34 2.07
CA VAL A 87 1.09 4.18 1.73
C VAL A 87 1.99 2.97 1.49
N ASN A 88 1.98 2.04 2.42
CA ASN A 88 2.70 0.77 2.32
C ASN A 88 1.82 -0.24 1.56
N ASN A 89 1.93 -0.21 0.22
CA ASN A 89 1.10 -1.02 -0.69
C ASN A 89 1.87 -2.15 -1.37
N ALA A 90 3.18 -2.04 -1.57
CA ALA A 90 3.98 -3.04 -2.26
C ALA A 90 3.74 -4.46 -1.72
N GLY A 91 3.62 -5.41 -2.63
CA GLY A 91 3.45 -6.80 -2.26
C GLY A 91 3.00 -7.70 -3.39
N TYR A 92 3.15 -8.98 -3.14
CA TYR A 92 2.74 -10.07 -4.02
C TYR A 92 2.33 -11.28 -3.15
N THR A 93 1.90 -12.38 -3.76
CA THR A 93 1.63 -13.65 -3.08
C THR A 93 2.56 -14.75 -3.61
N TRP A 94 2.96 -15.65 -2.73
CA TRP A 94 3.69 -16.87 -3.09
C TRP A 94 3.07 -18.04 -2.37
N ASP A 95 1.96 -18.48 -2.90
CA ASP A 95 1.03 -19.40 -2.25
C ASP A 95 1.53 -20.84 -2.30
N ASN A 96 1.32 -21.56 -1.22
CA ASN A 96 1.48 -23.00 -1.16
C ASN A 96 0.73 -23.56 0.06
N VAL A 97 0.34 -24.85 0.01
CA VAL A 97 -0.21 -25.54 1.19
C VAL A 97 0.89 -25.79 2.21
N ILE A 98 0.54 -25.81 3.51
CA ILE A 98 1.51 -25.84 4.62
C ILE A 98 2.57 -26.92 4.49
N GLN A 99 2.20 -28.12 4.06
CA GLN A 99 3.14 -29.24 3.94
C GLN A 99 4.12 -29.13 2.75
N LYS A 100 3.94 -28.15 1.87
CA LYS A 100 4.81 -27.87 0.73
C LYS A 100 5.44 -26.49 0.76
N MET A 101 5.01 -25.63 1.70
CA MET A 101 5.53 -24.28 1.84
C MET A 101 6.98 -24.35 2.36
N THR A 102 7.88 -23.66 1.67
CA THR A 102 9.28 -23.57 2.07
C THR A 102 9.49 -22.38 3.01
N ASP A 103 10.57 -22.43 3.80
CA ASP A 103 10.99 -21.31 4.65
C ASP A 103 11.26 -20.05 3.80
N GLU A 104 11.78 -20.21 2.58
CA GLU A 104 12.00 -19.12 1.63
C GLU A 104 10.68 -18.44 1.25
N GLN A 105 9.64 -19.22 0.91
CA GLN A 105 8.31 -18.69 0.59
C GLN A 105 7.71 -17.95 1.79
N PHE A 106 7.88 -18.50 2.99
CA PHE A 106 7.39 -17.87 4.21
C PHE A 106 8.11 -16.55 4.48
N GLN A 107 9.45 -16.58 4.46
CA GLN A 107 10.28 -15.41 4.74
C GLN A 107 10.07 -14.28 3.72
N ALA A 108 9.96 -14.60 2.43
CA ALA A 108 9.72 -13.62 1.37
C ALA A 108 8.42 -12.81 1.62
N MET A 109 7.36 -13.45 2.12
CA MET A 109 6.12 -12.74 2.48
C MET A 109 6.30 -11.84 3.71
N LEU A 110 7.06 -12.28 4.71
CA LEU A 110 7.40 -11.43 5.86
C LEU A 110 8.26 -10.24 5.43
N ASP A 111 9.23 -10.45 4.56
CA ASP A 111 10.15 -9.39 4.14
C ASP A 111 9.42 -8.28 3.40
N VAL A 112 8.58 -8.61 2.43
CA VAL A 112 7.88 -7.60 1.62
C VAL A 112 6.73 -6.93 2.36
N HIS A 113 5.97 -7.69 3.17
CA HIS A 113 4.74 -7.16 3.77
C HIS A 113 4.92 -6.63 5.20
N VAL A 114 5.98 -7.05 5.92
CA VAL A 114 6.18 -6.66 7.33
C VAL A 114 7.49 -5.89 7.49
N THR A 115 8.63 -6.50 7.09
CA THR A 115 9.95 -5.92 7.30
C THR A 115 10.14 -4.63 6.49
N ALA A 116 9.69 -4.60 5.23
CA ALA A 116 9.79 -3.43 4.38
C ALA A 116 8.97 -2.24 4.93
N PRO A 117 7.67 -2.35 5.21
CA PRO A 117 6.91 -1.29 5.88
C PRO A 117 7.54 -0.84 7.19
N PHE A 118 8.01 -1.77 8.03
CA PHE A 118 8.70 -1.42 9.27
C PHE A 118 9.94 -0.55 9.02
N ARG A 119 10.79 -0.90 8.05
CA ARG A 119 11.99 -0.14 7.70
C ARG A 119 11.65 1.26 7.18
N ILE A 120 10.63 1.39 6.31
CA ILE A 120 10.15 2.67 5.80
C ILE A 120 9.65 3.56 6.94
N LEU A 121 8.79 3.03 7.82
CA LEU A 121 8.24 3.78 8.94
C LEU A 121 9.31 4.15 9.96
N ARG A 122 10.28 3.27 10.22
CA ARG A 122 11.44 3.58 11.06
C ARG A 122 12.26 4.73 10.49
N ALA A 123 12.55 4.72 9.19
CA ALA A 123 13.27 5.80 8.52
C ALA A 123 12.49 7.13 8.53
N ALA A 124 11.16 7.07 8.41
CA ALA A 124 10.29 8.24 8.45
C ALA A 124 10.17 8.86 9.85
N SER A 125 10.49 8.12 10.92
CA SER A 125 10.21 8.53 12.29
C SER A 125 10.92 9.84 12.69
N GLU A 126 12.20 10.01 12.37
CA GLU A 126 12.94 11.22 12.74
C GLU A 126 12.50 12.45 11.92
N PRO A 127 12.36 12.40 10.59
CA PRO A 127 11.75 13.50 9.82
C PRO A 127 10.37 13.92 10.35
N ILE A 128 9.50 12.97 10.63
CA ILE A 128 8.14 13.25 11.16
C ILE A 128 8.24 13.99 12.52
N ARG A 129 9.08 13.52 13.43
CA ARG A 129 9.28 14.17 14.75
C ARG A 129 9.83 15.59 14.61
N ARG A 130 10.77 15.81 13.69
CA ARG A 130 11.33 17.13 13.40
C ARG A 130 10.26 18.08 12.88
N PHE A 131 9.45 17.66 11.90
CA PHE A 131 8.34 18.46 11.38
C PHE A 131 7.30 18.76 12.47
N ALA A 132 6.85 17.75 13.20
CA ALA A 132 5.86 17.93 14.25
C ALA A 132 6.32 18.91 15.35
N LYS A 133 7.62 18.88 15.71
CA LYS A 133 8.22 19.82 16.67
C LYS A 133 8.22 21.26 16.13
N ALA A 134 8.61 21.47 14.89
CA ALA A 134 8.64 22.80 14.27
C ALA A 134 7.23 23.37 14.11
N GLU A 135 6.27 22.55 13.73
CA GLU A 135 4.86 22.92 13.60
C GLU A 135 4.24 23.31 14.94
N ALA A 136 4.48 22.52 15.98
CA ALA A 136 4.03 22.85 17.35
C ALA A 136 4.62 24.16 17.86
N GLN A 137 5.91 24.42 17.61
CA GLN A 137 6.57 25.68 17.95
C GLN A 137 5.96 26.89 17.20
N ALA A 138 5.48 26.65 15.98
CA ALA A 138 4.79 27.67 15.16
C ALA A 138 3.28 27.78 15.47
N GLY A 139 2.77 27.05 16.47
CA GLY A 139 1.34 27.03 16.82
C GLY A 139 0.44 26.39 15.76
N ARG A 140 0.99 25.53 14.91
CA ARG A 140 0.26 24.86 13.83
C ARG A 140 0.01 23.40 14.19
N GLU A 141 -1.19 22.91 13.91
CA GLU A 141 -1.54 21.49 14.00
C GLU A 141 -1.59 20.90 12.58
N VAL A 142 -0.68 19.95 12.30
CA VAL A 142 -0.58 19.30 10.99
C VAL A 142 -0.67 17.79 11.18
N PHE A 143 -1.70 17.20 10.59
CA PHE A 143 -1.88 15.75 10.60
C PHE A 143 -1.13 15.09 9.43
N ARG A 144 -0.45 13.99 9.74
CA ARG A 144 0.19 13.08 8.79
C ARG A 144 -0.54 11.75 8.76
N LYS A 145 -0.45 11.06 7.66
CA LYS A 145 -1.23 9.85 7.41
C LYS A 145 -0.31 8.69 7.03
N VAL A 146 -0.51 7.57 7.69
CA VAL A 146 0.06 6.28 7.29
C VAL A 146 -1.09 5.34 6.98
N VAL A 147 -1.08 4.75 5.79
CA VAL A 147 -2.03 3.72 5.40
C VAL A 147 -1.27 2.46 5.05
N ASN A 148 -1.42 1.44 5.86
CA ASN A 148 -0.86 0.12 5.62
C ASN A 148 -1.89 -0.74 4.89
N ILE A 149 -1.44 -1.47 3.87
CA ILE A 149 -2.33 -2.36 3.09
C ILE A 149 -2.27 -3.77 3.64
N SER A 150 -3.41 -4.22 4.17
CA SER A 150 -3.68 -5.60 4.55
C SER A 150 -4.56 -6.30 3.49
N SER A 151 -5.15 -7.40 3.86
CA SER A 151 -6.02 -8.23 3.03
C SER A 151 -7.09 -8.88 3.90
N VAL A 152 -8.20 -9.24 3.31
CA VAL A 152 -9.17 -10.15 3.93
C VAL A 152 -8.52 -11.47 4.35
N SER A 153 -7.50 -11.95 3.64
CA SER A 153 -6.70 -13.11 4.07
C SER A 153 -5.98 -12.87 5.40
N GLY A 154 -5.60 -11.63 5.72
CA GLY A 154 -5.02 -11.27 7.01
C GLY A 154 -6.06 -11.16 8.14
N LEU A 155 -7.34 -11.09 7.83
CA LEU A 155 -8.44 -11.03 8.79
C LEU A 155 -9.01 -12.42 9.10
N GLY A 156 -9.32 -13.19 8.05
CA GLY A 156 -10.01 -14.48 8.16
C GLY A 156 -9.17 -15.70 7.78
N GLY A 157 -7.97 -15.49 7.25
CA GLY A 157 -7.17 -16.58 6.66
C GLY A 157 -7.62 -16.93 5.24
N ASN A 158 -6.76 -17.65 4.52
CA ASN A 158 -7.08 -18.22 3.22
C ASN A 158 -6.26 -19.49 3.01
N PRO A 159 -6.87 -20.65 2.66
CA PRO A 159 -6.14 -21.87 2.39
C PRO A 159 -5.01 -21.66 1.37
N GLY A 160 -3.82 -22.19 1.65
CA GLY A 160 -2.63 -22.01 0.79
C GLY A 160 -1.85 -20.71 1.01
N GLN A 161 -2.29 -19.83 1.91
CA GLN A 161 -1.69 -18.53 2.14
C GLN A 161 -1.23 -18.31 3.59
N VAL A 162 -0.75 -19.34 4.27
CA VAL A 162 -0.35 -19.17 5.68
C VAL A 162 0.73 -18.10 5.87
N ASN A 163 1.68 -18.00 4.95
CA ASN A 163 2.72 -16.97 4.92
C ASN A 163 2.14 -15.55 4.68
N TYR A 164 1.34 -15.41 3.65
CA TYR A 164 0.71 -14.15 3.28
C TYR A 164 -0.29 -13.69 4.35
N ALA A 165 -1.15 -14.59 4.83
CA ALA A 165 -2.12 -14.29 5.89
C ALA A 165 -1.42 -13.87 7.19
N ALA A 166 -0.36 -14.58 7.60
CA ALA A 166 0.45 -14.21 8.77
C ALA A 166 1.05 -12.81 8.62
N ALA A 167 1.65 -12.50 7.45
CA ALA A 167 2.23 -11.20 7.18
C ALA A 167 1.18 -10.08 7.16
N LYS A 168 0.03 -10.30 6.53
CA LYS A 168 -1.06 -9.32 6.47
C LYS A 168 -1.76 -9.12 7.82
N SER A 169 -1.77 -10.13 8.70
CA SER A 169 -2.20 -9.98 10.10
C SER A 169 -1.18 -9.17 10.93
N ALA A 170 0.13 -9.39 10.72
CA ALA A 170 1.18 -8.65 11.42
C ALA A 170 1.10 -7.13 11.16
N VAL A 171 0.75 -6.72 9.94
CA VAL A 171 0.56 -5.31 9.56
C VAL A 171 -0.54 -4.65 10.40
N ILE A 172 -1.58 -5.38 10.77
CA ILE A 172 -2.65 -4.88 11.64
C ILE A 172 -2.11 -4.55 13.05
N GLY A 173 -1.28 -5.43 13.60
CA GLY A 173 -0.59 -5.18 14.86
C GLY A 173 0.29 -3.94 14.84
N MET A 174 1.12 -3.80 13.78
CA MET A 174 1.95 -2.62 13.55
C MET A 174 1.11 -1.33 13.49
N THR A 175 0.01 -1.35 12.75
CA THR A 175 -0.91 -0.21 12.61
C THR A 175 -1.43 0.25 13.96
N LYS A 176 -1.95 -0.66 14.78
CA LYS A 176 -2.53 -0.35 16.09
C LYS A 176 -1.50 0.16 17.08
N THR A 177 -0.28 -0.37 17.04
CA THR A 177 0.82 0.07 17.91
C THR A 177 1.29 1.46 17.55
N LEU A 178 1.59 1.69 16.27
CA LEU A 178 2.08 2.99 15.80
C LEU A 178 1.03 4.11 15.92
N ALA A 179 -0.25 3.81 15.79
CA ALA A 179 -1.31 4.77 16.06
C ALA A 179 -1.22 5.35 17.49
N LYS A 180 -0.86 4.52 18.48
CA LYS A 180 -0.66 4.95 19.86
C LYS A 180 0.66 5.69 20.06
N GLU A 181 1.76 5.20 19.48
CA GLU A 181 3.09 5.79 19.64
C GLU A 181 3.19 7.17 18.97
N TRP A 182 2.59 7.32 17.79
CA TRP A 182 2.76 8.49 16.94
C TRP A 182 1.62 9.51 17.04
N GLY A 183 0.56 9.21 17.81
CA GLY A 183 -0.55 10.14 18.04
C GLY A 183 -0.09 11.49 18.59
N ARG A 184 0.91 11.50 19.49
CA ARG A 184 1.50 12.73 20.02
C ARG A 184 2.19 13.62 18.98
N TYR A 185 2.54 13.06 17.81
CA TYR A 185 3.10 13.76 16.65
C TYR A 185 2.05 14.08 15.59
N LYS A 186 0.76 13.90 15.92
CA LYS A 186 -0.37 14.10 14.99
C LYS A 186 -0.28 13.20 13.75
N VAL A 187 0.15 11.96 13.94
CA VAL A 187 0.15 10.95 12.86
C VAL A 187 -0.98 9.97 13.06
N ASN A 188 -1.89 9.91 12.10
CA ASN A 188 -2.88 8.85 12.01
C ASN A 188 -2.27 7.65 11.31
N VAL A 189 -2.40 6.48 11.89
CA VAL A 189 -1.95 5.21 11.30
C VAL A 189 -3.14 4.28 11.17
N ASN A 190 -3.55 3.99 9.94
CA ASN A 190 -4.70 3.14 9.66
C ASN A 190 -4.33 2.02 8.68
N CYS A 191 -5.19 1.05 8.56
CA CYS A 191 -5.02 -0.12 7.71
C CYS A 191 -6.24 -0.31 6.82
N VAL A 192 -6.01 -0.58 5.54
CA VAL A 192 -7.05 -0.99 4.58
C VAL A 192 -6.83 -2.46 4.24
N ALA A 193 -7.81 -3.31 4.53
CA ALA A 193 -7.82 -4.71 4.15
C ALA A 193 -8.62 -4.88 2.87
N PHE A 194 -7.93 -5.15 1.76
CA PHE A 194 -8.62 -5.38 0.50
C PHE A 194 -9.24 -6.77 0.44
N GLY A 195 -10.45 -6.83 -0.10
CA GLY A 195 -11.04 -8.03 -0.65
C GLY A 195 -10.52 -8.31 -2.06
N PHE A 196 -11.38 -8.82 -2.93
CA PHE A 196 -11.01 -9.14 -4.31
C PHE A 196 -11.14 -7.89 -5.20
N ILE A 197 -10.01 -7.37 -5.65
CA ILE A 197 -9.89 -6.21 -6.54
C ILE A 197 -9.40 -6.70 -7.90
N ARG A 198 -10.03 -6.23 -8.96
CA ARG A 198 -9.68 -6.60 -10.35
C ARG A 198 -8.32 -6.03 -10.73
N THR A 199 -7.30 -6.86 -10.70
CA THR A 199 -5.91 -6.55 -11.04
C THR A 199 -5.33 -7.66 -11.91
N ARG A 200 -4.08 -7.54 -12.34
CA ARG A 200 -3.36 -8.61 -13.02
C ARG A 200 -3.39 -9.94 -12.23
N MET A 201 -3.31 -9.88 -10.90
CA MET A 201 -3.34 -11.07 -10.04
C MET A 201 -4.72 -11.74 -9.94
N THR A 202 -5.79 -11.05 -10.26
CA THR A 202 -7.18 -11.54 -10.16
C THR A 202 -7.88 -11.61 -11.51
N GLN A 203 -7.19 -11.37 -12.62
CA GLN A 203 -7.71 -11.63 -13.98
C GLN A 203 -7.74 -13.14 -14.29
N PRO A 204 -8.42 -13.58 -15.34
CA PRO A 204 -8.35 -14.97 -15.80
C PRO A 204 -6.90 -15.42 -16.01
N LEU A 205 -6.62 -16.70 -15.72
CA LEU A 205 -5.29 -17.29 -15.82
C LEU A 205 -4.62 -16.98 -17.17
N THR A 206 -3.42 -16.41 -17.10
CA THR A 206 -2.55 -16.17 -18.25
C THR A 206 -1.13 -16.65 -17.93
N THR A 207 -0.39 -17.06 -18.96
CA THR A 207 1.04 -17.35 -18.82
C THR A 207 1.82 -16.11 -19.22
N GLU A 208 2.63 -15.60 -18.31
CA GLU A 208 3.48 -14.43 -18.52
C GLU A 208 4.94 -14.81 -18.27
N ARG A 209 5.88 -13.97 -18.65
CA ARG A 209 7.30 -14.11 -18.30
C ARG A 209 7.65 -13.11 -17.18
N ASP A 210 8.29 -13.62 -16.13
CA ASP A 210 8.82 -12.77 -15.07
C ASP A 210 10.09 -12.01 -15.53
N ALA A 211 10.61 -11.13 -14.67
CA ALA A 211 11.80 -10.34 -14.96
C ALA A 211 13.06 -11.19 -15.25
N SER A 212 13.07 -12.46 -14.84
CA SER A 212 14.14 -13.43 -15.15
C SER A 212 13.91 -14.19 -16.46
N GLY A 213 12.78 -13.93 -17.16
CA GLY A 213 12.39 -14.62 -18.40
C GLY A 213 11.71 -15.97 -18.18
N ARG A 214 11.44 -16.38 -16.94
CA ARG A 214 10.76 -17.63 -16.60
C ARG A 214 9.24 -17.48 -16.79
N GLU A 215 8.62 -18.50 -17.38
CA GLU A 215 7.16 -18.55 -17.50
C GLU A 215 6.50 -18.75 -16.12
N VAL A 216 5.59 -17.87 -15.80
CA VAL A 216 4.77 -17.89 -14.58
C VAL A 216 3.30 -17.80 -14.94
N VAL A 217 2.48 -18.59 -14.29
CA VAL A 217 1.01 -18.51 -14.43
C VAL A 217 0.51 -17.45 -13.44
N VAL A 218 -0.17 -16.44 -13.98
CA VAL A 218 -0.74 -15.34 -13.20
C VAL A 218 -2.23 -15.29 -13.40
N GLY A 219 -2.97 -14.96 -12.35
CA GLY A 219 -4.43 -14.83 -12.44
C GLY A 219 -5.16 -15.91 -11.65
N VAL A 220 -6.46 -15.97 -11.86
CA VAL A 220 -7.40 -16.82 -11.12
C VAL A 220 -8.25 -17.62 -12.12
N GLN A 221 -8.65 -18.82 -11.75
CA GLN A 221 -9.56 -19.61 -12.59
C GLN A 221 -10.90 -18.87 -12.77
N PRO A 222 -11.45 -18.81 -14.01
CA PRO A 222 -12.73 -18.12 -14.28
C PRO A 222 -13.88 -18.60 -13.38
N ALA A 223 -13.96 -19.88 -13.12
CA ALA A 223 -14.99 -20.45 -12.22
C ALA A 223 -14.88 -19.91 -10.78
N LEU A 224 -13.65 -19.62 -10.32
CA LEU A 224 -13.47 -19.01 -8.99
C LEU A 224 -13.90 -17.54 -9.00
N ILE A 225 -13.63 -16.80 -10.08
CA ILE A 225 -14.10 -15.41 -10.23
C ILE A 225 -15.64 -15.38 -10.19
N GLU A 226 -16.30 -16.24 -10.94
CA GLU A 226 -17.76 -16.36 -10.93
C GLU A 226 -18.31 -16.72 -9.54
N ALA A 227 -17.69 -17.66 -8.83
CA ALA A 227 -18.07 -18.03 -7.47
C ALA A 227 -17.88 -16.85 -6.48
N LEU A 228 -16.79 -16.08 -6.62
CA LEU A 228 -16.57 -14.89 -5.81
C LEU A 228 -17.69 -13.86 -6.03
N GLU A 229 -18.02 -13.58 -7.28
CA GLU A 229 -19.02 -12.57 -7.66
C GLU A 229 -20.45 -13.00 -7.27
N THR A 230 -20.78 -14.28 -7.39
CA THR A 230 -22.15 -14.76 -7.17
C THR A 230 -22.44 -15.22 -5.75
N GLN A 231 -21.42 -15.64 -4.99
CA GLN A 231 -21.62 -16.31 -3.70
C GLN A 231 -20.91 -15.64 -2.52
N MET A 232 -19.79 -14.96 -2.76
CA MET A 232 -18.92 -14.48 -1.66
C MET A 232 -18.94 -12.97 -1.49
N ILE A 233 -19.12 -12.22 -2.56
CA ILE A 233 -19.13 -10.75 -2.51
C ILE A 233 -20.57 -10.24 -2.57
N PRO A 234 -21.13 -9.69 -1.47
CA PRO A 234 -22.51 -9.21 -1.45
C PRO A 234 -22.85 -8.16 -2.52
N LEU A 235 -21.90 -7.32 -2.94
CA LEU A 235 -22.09 -6.38 -4.06
C LEU A 235 -22.08 -7.06 -5.44
N GLY A 236 -21.89 -8.38 -5.52
CA GLY A 236 -22.01 -9.17 -6.74
C GLY A 236 -20.91 -8.95 -7.79
N ARG A 237 -19.80 -8.34 -7.44
CA ARG A 237 -18.67 -8.09 -8.36
C ARG A 237 -17.37 -7.86 -7.62
N LEU A 238 -16.25 -8.05 -8.32
CA LEU A 238 -14.95 -7.59 -7.85
C LEU A 238 -14.90 -6.06 -7.83
N GLY A 239 -14.13 -5.49 -6.88
CA GLY A 239 -13.81 -4.06 -6.86
C GLY A 239 -12.84 -3.68 -7.98
N THR A 240 -12.78 -2.39 -8.32
CA THR A 240 -11.78 -1.86 -9.26
C THR A 240 -10.56 -1.29 -8.51
N PRO A 241 -9.41 -1.11 -9.18
CA PRO A 241 -8.26 -0.43 -8.59
C PRO A 241 -8.60 0.98 -8.08
N GLU A 242 -9.48 1.70 -8.79
CA GLU A 242 -9.94 3.04 -8.41
C GLU A 242 -10.79 3.00 -7.13
N GLU A 243 -11.65 2.02 -6.96
CA GLU A 243 -12.43 1.82 -5.72
C GLU A 243 -11.52 1.48 -4.55
N ALA A 244 -10.50 0.66 -4.78
CA ALA A 244 -9.46 0.38 -3.78
C ALA A 244 -8.69 1.66 -3.40
N ALA A 245 -8.28 2.46 -4.40
CA ALA A 245 -7.60 3.74 -4.19
C ALA A 245 -8.47 4.74 -3.43
N ASN A 246 -9.76 4.81 -3.73
CA ASN A 246 -10.71 5.65 -2.99
C ASN A 246 -10.80 5.23 -1.52
N GLY A 247 -10.79 3.91 -1.23
CA GLY A 247 -10.75 3.40 0.15
C GLY A 247 -9.51 3.85 0.92
N VAL A 248 -8.34 3.89 0.28
CA VAL A 248 -7.10 4.42 0.86
C VAL A 248 -7.17 5.93 1.04
N TYR A 249 -7.66 6.63 0.02
CA TYR A 249 -7.79 8.10 0.01
C TYR A 249 -8.61 8.63 1.19
N LEU A 250 -9.68 7.94 1.60
CA LEU A 250 -10.49 8.32 2.77
C LEU A 250 -9.64 8.52 4.03
N PHE A 251 -8.58 7.72 4.21
CA PHE A 251 -7.66 7.85 5.35
C PHE A 251 -6.53 8.86 5.14
N CYS A 252 -6.41 9.44 3.95
CA CYS A 252 -5.41 10.45 3.63
C CYS A 252 -5.96 11.88 3.76
N THR A 253 -7.28 12.05 3.89
CA THR A 253 -7.94 13.35 3.90
C THR A 253 -8.06 13.95 5.31
N PRO A 254 -8.25 15.27 5.45
CA PRO A 254 -8.48 15.92 6.74
C PRO A 254 -9.70 15.39 7.50
N GLU A 255 -10.73 14.91 6.80
CA GLU A 255 -11.92 14.33 7.42
C GLU A 255 -11.63 13.09 8.26
N SER A 256 -10.45 12.48 8.09
CA SER A 256 -9.99 11.34 8.88
C SER A 256 -9.03 11.72 10.03
N ASP A 257 -8.88 13.00 10.36
CA ASP A 257 -7.90 13.45 11.38
C ASP A 257 -8.15 12.87 12.78
N TYR A 258 -9.38 12.46 13.09
CA TYR A 258 -9.71 11.79 14.36
C TYR A 258 -9.85 10.27 14.23
N ILE A 259 -9.42 9.67 13.09
CA ILE A 259 -9.47 8.23 12.85
C ILE A 259 -8.02 7.68 12.86
N SER A 260 -7.68 6.86 13.86
CA SER A 260 -6.36 6.23 13.96
C SER A 260 -6.47 4.84 14.59
N GLY A 261 -5.60 3.92 14.17
CA GLY A 261 -5.55 2.54 14.64
C GLY A 261 -6.65 1.63 14.08
N GLN A 262 -7.37 2.09 13.06
CA GLN A 262 -8.48 1.36 12.49
C GLN A 262 -8.05 0.41 11.36
N VAL A 263 -8.84 -0.65 11.19
CA VAL A 263 -8.74 -1.58 10.07
C VAL A 263 -10.08 -1.57 9.36
N VAL A 264 -10.09 -1.16 8.11
CA VAL A 264 -11.32 -1.10 7.31
C VAL A 264 -11.20 -2.03 6.11
N THR A 265 -12.22 -2.85 5.90
CA THR A 265 -12.31 -3.72 4.75
C THR A 265 -12.88 -2.97 3.55
N VAL A 266 -12.17 -3.00 2.43
CA VAL A 266 -12.65 -2.55 1.12
C VAL A 266 -12.80 -3.80 0.24
N GLY A 267 -13.99 -4.41 0.31
CA GLY A 267 -14.20 -5.74 -0.26
C GLY A 267 -15.64 -6.05 -0.67
N GLY A 268 -16.49 -5.04 -0.90
CA GLY A 268 -17.85 -5.24 -1.40
C GLY A 268 -18.77 -5.99 -0.46
N GLY A 269 -18.50 -5.92 0.86
CA GLY A 269 -19.30 -6.61 1.88
C GLY A 269 -18.85 -8.04 2.20
N ILE A 270 -17.72 -8.50 1.62
CA ILE A 270 -17.17 -9.83 1.93
C ILE A 270 -16.86 -9.95 3.42
N VAL A 271 -17.30 -11.04 4.03
CA VAL A 271 -17.12 -11.36 5.46
C VAL A 271 -16.41 -12.71 5.55
N PHE A 272 -15.47 -12.86 6.49
CA PHE A 272 -14.73 -14.09 6.77
C PHE A 272 -14.95 -14.55 8.21
#